data_036659c6655ed1e9d293a08eb3e219c6
#
_entry.id   036659c6655ed1e9d293a08eb3e219c6
#
_cell.length_a   1.000
_cell.length_b   1.000
_cell.length_c   1.000
_cell.angle_alpha   90.00
_cell.angle_beta   90.00
_cell.angle_gamma   90.00
#
_symmetry.space_group_name_H-M   'P 1'
#
loop_
_entity.id
_entity.type
_entity.pdbx_description
1 polymer ?
#
loop_
_entity_poly.entity_id
_entity_poly.type
_entity_poly.pdbx_seq_one_letter_code
_entity_poly.pdbx_strand_id
1 'polypeptide(L)'
;VTGAAGGLGRALVQAFRAAGAQVVALDRDPEALQALQSDPALREGPPWLALPCDVTDAAACQAAMAQAVARFGGIDVLVNNAGIAHRSLFADTDLAVLRRVMDINFFGAVHCTHAALPSLRARRGLVVAVSSVAGFAPLIGRTGYAASKHALHGFFDSLRTEVEDEGVGVLLVCPSFIATGIDRAALGADGRPAAQPRQTTGGQATPEAVAGAIVQAARSGRPLLLHSRTARLAWWLTRLWPARYAAVMKRRLRADFLGTAPQKHKETSA
;
A
#
# COMPACT_ATOMS: atom_id res chain seq x y z
N VAL A 1 -5.65 5.36 10.27
CA VAL A 1 -4.70 5.23 9.15
C VAL A 1 -3.46 4.50 9.63
N THR A 2 -3.11 3.36 9.04
CA THR A 2 -1.89 2.62 9.36
C THR A 2 -0.71 3.08 8.48
N GLY A 3 0.55 2.98 9.00
CA GLY A 3 1.72 3.52 8.31
C GLY A 3 1.63 5.04 8.13
N ALA A 4 1.09 5.71 9.14
CA ALA A 4 0.68 7.11 9.08
C ALA A 4 1.85 8.09 9.01
N ALA A 5 3.01 7.73 9.52
CA ALA A 5 4.19 8.58 9.49
C ALA A 5 4.96 8.51 8.15
N GLY A 6 4.64 7.53 7.29
CA GLY A 6 5.20 7.42 5.93
C GLY A 6 4.63 8.46 4.96
N GLY A 7 5.25 8.60 3.77
CA GLY A 7 4.91 9.65 2.81
C GLY A 7 3.42 9.71 2.42
N LEU A 8 2.82 8.59 1.97
CA LEU A 8 1.38 8.55 1.67
C LEU A 8 0.53 8.61 2.95
N GLY A 9 0.97 7.96 4.03
CA GLY A 9 0.26 7.97 5.31
C GLY A 9 0.08 9.37 5.88
N ARG A 10 1.14 10.18 5.89
CA ARG A 10 1.08 11.60 6.29
C ARG A 10 0.07 12.38 5.46
N ALA A 11 0.14 12.23 4.14
CA ALA A 11 -0.81 12.89 3.24
C ALA A 11 -2.26 12.42 3.47
N LEU A 12 -2.48 11.15 3.80
CA LEU A 12 -3.80 10.62 4.16
C LEU A 12 -4.31 11.23 5.47
N VAL A 13 -3.48 11.31 6.51
CA VAL A 13 -3.85 11.98 7.78
C VAL A 13 -4.28 13.42 7.51
N GLN A 14 -3.49 14.18 6.75
CA GLN A 14 -3.81 15.56 6.38
C GLN A 14 -5.11 15.65 5.57
N ALA A 15 -5.28 14.82 4.54
CA ALA A 15 -6.45 14.85 3.66
C ALA A 15 -7.75 14.47 4.38
N PHE A 16 -7.73 13.45 5.25
CA PHE A 16 -8.91 13.09 6.04
C PHE A 16 -9.26 14.17 7.08
N ARG A 17 -8.26 14.76 7.74
CA ARG A 17 -8.51 15.89 8.65
C ARG A 17 -9.07 17.12 7.93
N ALA A 18 -8.51 17.47 6.78
CA ALA A 18 -9.04 18.55 5.93
C ALA A 18 -10.47 18.27 5.44
N ALA A 19 -10.85 17.00 5.36
CA ALA A 19 -12.21 16.57 5.05
C ALA A 19 -13.16 16.58 6.27
N GLY A 20 -12.70 17.02 7.47
CA GLY A 20 -13.46 17.12 8.70
C GLY A 20 -13.41 15.88 9.60
N ALA A 21 -12.61 14.87 9.27
CA ALA A 21 -12.52 13.65 10.06
C ALA A 21 -11.61 13.81 11.29
N GLN A 22 -12.00 13.18 12.39
CA GLN A 22 -11.11 12.85 13.50
C GLN A 22 -10.24 11.66 13.08
N VAL A 23 -8.92 11.73 13.27
CA VAL A 23 -8.00 10.72 12.74
C VAL A 23 -7.17 10.08 13.83
N VAL A 24 -7.08 8.75 13.79
CA VAL A 24 -6.06 7.99 14.53
C VAL A 24 -4.95 7.60 13.54
N ALA A 25 -3.75 8.10 13.82
CA ALA A 25 -2.53 7.83 13.06
C ALA A 25 -1.75 6.70 13.74
N LEU A 26 -1.59 5.57 13.05
CA LEU A 26 -0.89 4.39 13.56
C LEU A 26 0.41 4.20 12.78
N ASP A 27 1.52 4.10 13.49
CA ASP A 27 2.81 3.72 12.91
C ASP A 27 3.63 2.93 13.92
N ARG A 28 4.55 2.09 13.45
CA ARG A 28 5.45 1.34 14.33
C ARG A 28 6.61 2.18 14.86
N ASP A 29 6.92 3.28 14.17
CA ASP A 29 8.05 4.16 14.47
C ASP A 29 7.58 5.33 15.38
N PRO A 30 7.92 5.32 16.68
CA PRO A 30 7.50 6.36 17.59
C PRO A 30 8.17 7.72 17.31
N GLU A 31 9.40 7.74 16.78
CA GLU A 31 10.09 8.99 16.43
C GLU A 31 9.44 9.64 15.22
N ALA A 32 9.10 8.84 14.21
CA ALA A 32 8.36 9.31 13.04
C ALA A 32 6.94 9.81 13.40
N LEU A 33 6.27 9.17 14.37
CA LEU A 33 4.99 9.66 14.92
C LEU A 33 5.16 10.99 15.67
N GLN A 34 6.21 11.15 16.44
CA GLN A 34 6.52 12.41 17.12
C GLN A 34 6.79 13.54 16.12
N ALA A 35 7.53 13.23 15.04
CA ALA A 35 7.74 14.18 13.96
C ALA A 35 6.42 14.55 13.25
N LEU A 36 5.49 13.60 13.09
CA LEU A 36 4.16 13.86 12.56
C LEU A 36 3.35 14.76 13.50
N GLN A 37 3.44 14.56 14.81
CA GLN A 37 2.77 15.39 15.80
C GLN A 37 3.28 16.84 15.81
N SER A 38 4.54 17.04 15.43
CA SER A 38 5.17 18.35 15.34
C SER A 38 4.88 19.06 14.02
N ASP A 39 4.18 18.42 13.08
CA ASP A 39 3.87 18.98 11.75
C ASP A 39 2.95 20.21 11.88
N PRO A 40 3.39 21.41 11.44
CA PRO A 40 2.56 22.61 11.47
C PRO A 40 1.21 22.47 10.76
N ALA A 41 1.16 21.67 9.69
CA ALA A 41 -0.07 21.42 8.90
C ALA A 41 -1.13 20.62 9.70
N LEU A 42 -0.75 20.00 10.82
CA LEU A 42 -1.63 19.24 11.69
C LEU A 42 -1.97 19.92 13.02
N ARG A 43 -1.57 21.18 13.21
CA ARG A 43 -1.84 21.92 14.47
C ARG A 43 -3.30 22.31 14.59
N GLU A 44 -3.90 22.73 13.49
CA GLU A 44 -5.29 23.18 13.46
C GLU A 44 -6.22 22.12 12.85
N GLY A 45 -7.53 22.24 13.13
CA GLY A 45 -8.56 21.37 12.58
C GLY A 45 -9.03 20.29 13.55
N PRO A 46 -9.75 19.25 13.04
CA PRO A 46 -10.34 18.19 13.85
C PRO A 46 -9.33 17.49 14.75
N PRO A 47 -9.74 17.01 15.94
CA PRO A 47 -8.88 16.26 16.85
C PRO A 47 -8.28 15.03 16.15
N TRP A 48 -7.08 14.67 16.55
CA TRP A 48 -6.43 13.46 16.11
C TRP A 48 -5.56 12.85 17.19
N LEU A 49 -5.18 11.60 17.02
CA LEU A 49 -4.40 10.83 17.96
C LEU A 49 -3.31 10.04 17.21
N ALA A 50 -2.07 10.09 17.70
CA ALA A 50 -0.98 9.26 17.21
C ALA A 50 -0.72 8.14 18.20
N LEU A 51 -0.70 6.90 17.72
CA LEU A 51 -0.46 5.71 18.55
C LEU A 51 0.62 4.83 17.90
N PRO A 52 1.62 4.39 18.66
CA PRO A 52 2.55 3.38 18.20
C PRO A 52 1.81 2.05 18.00
N CYS A 53 1.98 1.43 16.82
CA CYS A 53 1.36 0.15 16.50
C CYS A 53 2.18 -0.56 15.42
N ASP A 54 2.74 -1.71 15.76
CA ASP A 54 3.24 -2.65 14.75
C ASP A 54 2.06 -3.49 14.24
N VAL A 55 1.74 -3.33 12.96
CA VAL A 55 0.62 -4.05 12.34
C VAL A 55 0.85 -5.57 12.25
N THR A 56 2.08 -6.04 12.44
CA THR A 56 2.37 -7.48 12.49
C THR A 56 1.97 -8.12 13.81
N ASP A 57 1.74 -7.31 14.85
CA ASP A 57 1.23 -7.75 16.15
C ASP A 57 -0.29 -7.55 16.22
N ALA A 58 -1.03 -8.66 16.22
CA ALA A 58 -2.48 -8.65 16.29
C ALA A 58 -3.03 -8.05 17.60
N ALA A 59 -2.32 -8.25 18.72
CA ALA A 59 -2.72 -7.70 20.01
C ALA A 59 -2.53 -6.18 20.05
N ALA A 60 -1.41 -5.69 19.50
CA ALA A 60 -1.18 -4.24 19.33
C ALA A 60 -2.24 -3.61 18.43
N CYS A 61 -2.64 -4.27 17.34
CA CYS A 61 -3.72 -3.81 16.47
C CYS A 61 -5.06 -3.72 17.23
N GLN A 62 -5.39 -4.75 18.00
CA GLN A 62 -6.62 -4.77 18.81
C GLN A 62 -6.63 -3.63 19.85
N ALA A 63 -5.52 -3.43 20.56
CA ALA A 63 -5.37 -2.36 21.54
C ALA A 63 -5.50 -0.97 20.90
N ALA A 64 -4.89 -0.77 19.72
CA ALA A 64 -4.99 0.50 18.99
C ALA A 64 -6.42 0.80 18.51
N MET A 65 -7.15 -0.20 18.00
CA MET A 65 -8.55 -0.04 17.60
C MET A 65 -9.46 0.23 18.81
N ALA A 66 -9.23 -0.44 19.94
CA ALA A 66 -9.97 -0.18 21.18
C ALA A 66 -9.75 1.25 21.67
N GLN A 67 -8.52 1.76 21.62
CA GLN A 67 -8.21 3.15 21.98
C GLN A 67 -8.89 4.15 21.02
N ALA A 68 -8.93 3.86 19.73
CA ALA A 68 -9.63 4.67 18.74
C ALA A 68 -11.13 4.77 19.06
N VAL A 69 -11.76 3.63 19.35
CA VAL A 69 -13.18 3.57 19.74
C VAL A 69 -13.43 4.32 21.05
N ALA A 70 -12.60 4.11 22.07
CA ALA A 70 -12.73 4.80 23.36
C ALA A 70 -12.59 6.32 23.22
N ARG A 71 -11.69 6.79 22.35
CA ARG A 71 -11.41 8.22 22.17
C ARG A 71 -12.44 8.95 21.33
N PHE A 72 -12.98 8.30 20.28
CA PHE A 72 -13.81 8.94 19.26
C PHE A 72 -15.19 8.30 19.08
N GLY A 73 -15.54 7.30 19.89
CA GLY A 73 -16.86 6.67 19.89
C GLY A 73 -17.11 5.66 18.78
N GLY A 74 -16.10 5.41 17.92
CA GLY A 74 -16.22 4.43 16.83
C GLY A 74 -15.21 4.65 15.71
N ILE A 75 -15.21 3.72 14.75
CA ILE A 75 -14.38 3.75 13.55
C ILE A 75 -15.31 3.72 12.32
N ASP A 76 -15.37 4.83 11.61
CA ASP A 76 -16.15 4.93 10.36
C ASP A 76 -15.32 4.51 9.14
N VAL A 77 -13.99 4.77 9.17
CA VAL A 77 -13.10 4.43 8.06
C VAL A 77 -11.79 3.86 8.60
N LEU A 78 -11.45 2.64 8.19
CA LEU A 78 -10.12 2.06 8.39
C LEU A 78 -9.32 2.18 7.11
N VAL A 79 -8.12 2.82 7.17
CA VAL A 79 -7.21 2.88 6.04
C VAL A 79 -5.99 2.00 6.29
N ASN A 80 -5.96 0.83 5.67
CA ASN A 80 -4.83 -0.10 5.64
C ASN A 80 -3.81 0.38 4.61
N ASN A 81 -2.89 1.25 5.04
CA ASN A 81 -1.84 1.83 4.22
C ASN A 81 -0.44 1.33 4.58
N ALA A 82 -0.23 0.80 5.78
CA ALA A 82 1.07 0.25 6.17
C ALA A 82 1.59 -0.76 5.14
N GLY A 83 2.86 -0.64 4.79
CA GLY A 83 3.46 -1.53 3.81
C GLY A 83 4.90 -1.18 3.49
N ILE A 84 5.63 -2.19 3.03
CA ILE A 84 7.01 -2.10 2.58
C ILE A 84 7.14 -2.61 1.14
N ALA A 85 8.14 -2.11 0.43
CA ALA A 85 8.50 -2.60 -0.90
C ALA A 85 9.61 -3.66 -0.81
N HIS A 86 9.70 -4.50 -1.83
CA HIS A 86 10.76 -5.49 -2.01
C HIS A 86 11.28 -5.42 -3.45
N ARG A 87 12.60 -5.54 -3.62
CA ARG A 87 13.24 -5.50 -4.93
C ARG A 87 14.47 -6.39 -4.96
N SER A 88 14.28 -7.62 -5.42
CA SER A 88 15.34 -8.56 -5.81
C SER A 88 14.75 -9.65 -6.69
N LEU A 89 15.58 -10.37 -7.44
CA LEU A 89 15.15 -11.57 -8.15
C LEU A 89 14.82 -12.67 -7.15
N PHE A 90 13.83 -13.49 -7.45
CA PHE A 90 13.38 -14.55 -6.53
C PHE A 90 14.51 -15.52 -6.19
N ALA A 91 15.36 -15.88 -7.17
CA ALA A 91 16.46 -16.81 -6.98
C ALA A 91 17.49 -16.32 -5.92
N ASP A 92 17.61 -15.01 -5.76
CA ASP A 92 18.57 -14.40 -4.86
C ASP A 92 17.94 -13.99 -3.50
N THR A 93 16.61 -14.07 -3.40
CA THR A 93 15.87 -13.53 -2.27
C THR A 93 15.81 -14.51 -1.10
N ASP A 94 16.20 -14.07 0.08
CA ASP A 94 15.96 -14.81 1.32
C ASP A 94 14.44 -14.96 1.56
N LEU A 95 14.00 -16.18 1.89
CA LEU A 95 12.60 -16.47 2.18
C LEU A 95 12.06 -15.69 3.38
N ALA A 96 12.91 -15.32 4.33
CA ALA A 96 12.54 -14.46 5.45
C ALA A 96 12.10 -13.05 4.99
N VAL A 97 12.70 -12.53 3.91
CA VAL A 97 12.28 -11.26 3.31
C VAL A 97 10.86 -11.36 2.73
N LEU A 98 10.56 -12.46 2.05
CA LEU A 98 9.21 -12.69 1.50
C LEU A 98 8.17 -12.79 2.61
N ARG A 99 8.48 -13.52 3.71
CA ARG A 99 7.61 -13.60 4.89
C ARG A 99 7.37 -12.22 5.48
N ARG A 100 8.43 -11.45 5.75
CA ARG A 100 8.32 -10.09 6.29
C ARG A 100 7.45 -9.18 5.45
N VAL A 101 7.56 -9.27 4.12
CA VAL A 101 6.71 -8.49 3.20
C VAL A 101 5.26 -8.91 3.31
N MET A 102 4.97 -10.22 3.40
CA MET A 102 3.61 -10.73 3.61
C MET A 102 3.05 -10.32 4.97
N ASP A 103 3.83 -10.47 6.03
CA ASP A 103 3.40 -10.14 7.39
C ASP A 103 2.97 -8.68 7.52
N ILE A 104 3.75 -7.76 6.95
CA ILE A 104 3.44 -6.33 7.03
C ILE A 104 2.32 -5.94 6.05
N ASN A 105 2.46 -6.30 4.76
CA ASN A 105 1.56 -5.77 3.72
C ASN A 105 0.20 -6.44 3.70
N PHE A 106 0.12 -7.72 4.05
CA PHE A 106 -1.09 -8.51 3.99
C PHE A 106 -1.65 -8.81 5.39
N PHE A 107 -0.90 -9.54 6.23
CA PHE A 107 -1.39 -9.90 7.55
C PHE A 107 -1.60 -8.68 8.44
N GLY A 108 -0.76 -7.63 8.32
CA GLY A 108 -1.00 -6.36 9.01
C GLY A 108 -2.34 -5.72 8.67
N ALA A 109 -2.74 -5.75 7.39
CA ALA A 109 -4.06 -5.27 6.97
C ALA A 109 -5.19 -6.18 7.50
N VAL A 110 -4.97 -7.49 7.54
CA VAL A 110 -5.93 -8.47 8.12
C VAL A 110 -6.12 -8.22 9.61
N HIS A 111 -5.05 -8.09 10.39
CA HIS A 111 -5.10 -7.83 11.84
C HIS A 111 -5.89 -6.54 12.15
N CYS A 112 -5.54 -5.45 11.48
CA CYS A 112 -6.22 -4.17 11.67
C CYS A 112 -7.70 -4.24 11.27
N THR A 113 -8.02 -4.92 10.17
CA THR A 113 -9.40 -5.07 9.71
C THR A 113 -10.21 -5.92 10.67
N HIS A 114 -9.66 -7.07 11.13
CA HIS A 114 -10.32 -7.93 12.11
C HIS A 114 -10.63 -7.18 13.40
N ALA A 115 -9.66 -6.42 13.92
CA ALA A 115 -9.83 -5.64 15.14
C ALA A 115 -10.85 -4.50 15.01
N ALA A 116 -10.95 -3.87 13.83
CA ALA A 116 -11.86 -2.76 13.59
C ALA A 116 -13.27 -3.20 13.17
N LEU A 117 -13.43 -4.43 12.67
CA LEU A 117 -14.66 -4.91 12.04
C LEU A 117 -15.92 -4.75 12.90
N PRO A 118 -15.92 -5.05 14.21
CA PRO A 118 -17.11 -4.81 15.05
C PRO A 118 -17.58 -3.37 15.05
N SER A 119 -16.64 -2.41 15.12
CA SER A 119 -16.95 -0.98 15.06
C SER A 119 -17.41 -0.54 13.67
N LEU A 120 -16.75 -1.02 12.62
CA LEU A 120 -17.14 -0.75 11.23
C LEU A 120 -18.56 -1.26 10.94
N ARG A 121 -18.95 -2.43 11.43
CA ARG A 121 -20.32 -2.95 11.33
C ARG A 121 -21.32 -2.04 12.02
N ALA A 122 -21.04 -1.66 13.27
CA ALA A 122 -21.93 -0.77 14.04
C ALA A 122 -22.10 0.61 13.39
N ARG A 123 -21.09 1.09 12.67
CA ARG A 123 -21.04 2.40 12.01
C ARG A 123 -21.41 2.37 10.53
N ARG A 124 -21.67 1.18 9.95
CA ARG A 124 -21.79 0.99 8.48
C ARG A 124 -20.64 1.65 7.74
N GLY A 125 -19.44 1.35 8.20
CA GLY A 125 -18.21 2.05 7.84
C GLY A 125 -17.57 1.55 6.55
N LEU A 126 -16.30 1.91 6.36
CA LEU A 126 -15.55 1.61 5.15
C LEU A 126 -14.15 1.09 5.48
N VAL A 127 -13.75 0.01 4.84
CA VAL A 127 -12.35 -0.43 4.80
C VAL A 127 -11.71 0.06 3.51
N VAL A 128 -10.60 0.77 3.61
CA VAL A 128 -9.74 1.18 2.49
C VAL A 128 -8.46 0.37 2.54
N ALA A 129 -8.19 -0.43 1.50
CA ALA A 129 -6.96 -1.21 1.39
C ALA A 129 -6.05 -0.64 0.30
N VAL A 130 -4.88 -0.12 0.69
CA VAL A 130 -3.91 0.44 -0.25
C VAL A 130 -3.06 -0.69 -0.85
N SER A 131 -3.46 -1.12 -2.04
CA SER A 131 -2.75 -2.07 -2.88
C SER A 131 -1.74 -1.34 -3.80
N SER A 132 -1.63 -1.74 -5.04
CA SER A 132 -0.73 -1.22 -6.08
C SER A 132 -1.14 -1.77 -7.44
N VAL A 133 -0.60 -1.21 -8.52
CA VAL A 133 -0.57 -1.88 -9.83
C VAL A 133 0.07 -3.27 -9.74
N ALA A 134 1.04 -3.45 -8.84
CA ALA A 134 1.64 -4.76 -8.55
C ALA A 134 0.65 -5.79 -7.96
N GLY A 135 -0.54 -5.37 -7.52
CA GLY A 135 -1.60 -6.26 -7.04
C GLY A 135 -2.40 -6.95 -8.15
N PHE A 136 -2.18 -6.59 -9.41
CA PHE A 136 -2.84 -7.24 -10.55
C PHE A 136 -1.95 -7.36 -11.80
N ALA A 137 -0.74 -6.82 -11.75
CA ALA A 137 0.18 -6.80 -12.89
C ALA A 137 1.54 -7.38 -12.51
N PRO A 138 2.12 -8.31 -13.31
CA PRO A 138 3.42 -8.89 -13.03
C PRO A 138 4.55 -7.87 -13.21
N LEU A 139 5.50 -7.88 -12.26
CA LEU A 139 6.70 -7.03 -12.26
C LEU A 139 7.94 -7.88 -11.94
N ILE A 140 9.01 -7.74 -12.74
CA ILE A 140 10.30 -8.40 -12.47
C ILE A 140 10.89 -7.86 -11.16
N GLY A 141 11.51 -8.74 -10.38
CA GLY A 141 12.20 -8.39 -9.14
C GLY A 141 11.26 -7.90 -8.03
N ARG A 142 9.98 -8.25 -8.09
CA ARG A 142 8.95 -7.83 -7.14
C ARG A 142 8.06 -8.98 -6.66
N THR A 143 8.52 -10.23 -6.74
CA THR A 143 7.69 -11.41 -6.47
C THR A 143 7.00 -11.35 -5.10
N GLY A 144 7.73 -11.10 -4.00
CA GLY A 144 7.14 -10.98 -2.67
C GLY A 144 6.18 -9.79 -2.53
N TYR A 145 6.57 -8.63 -3.07
CA TYR A 145 5.70 -7.45 -3.06
C TYR A 145 4.42 -7.66 -3.87
N ALA A 146 4.55 -8.18 -5.10
CA ALA A 146 3.40 -8.47 -5.95
C ALA A 146 2.47 -9.51 -5.31
N ALA A 147 3.03 -10.59 -4.74
CA ALA A 147 2.25 -11.59 -4.02
C ALA A 147 1.44 -10.97 -2.87
N SER A 148 2.08 -10.13 -2.02
CA SER A 148 1.38 -9.47 -0.92
C SER A 148 0.26 -8.54 -1.39
N LYS A 149 0.48 -7.82 -2.50
CA LYS A 149 -0.54 -6.91 -3.05
C LYS A 149 -1.65 -7.65 -3.80
N HIS A 150 -1.39 -8.81 -4.41
CA HIS A 150 -2.45 -9.71 -4.94
C HIS A 150 -3.27 -10.33 -3.81
N ALA A 151 -2.63 -10.74 -2.72
CA ALA A 151 -3.34 -11.27 -1.54
C ALA A 151 -4.38 -10.26 -1.00
N LEU A 152 -4.06 -8.96 -0.98
CA LEU A 152 -5.03 -7.92 -0.62
C LEU A 152 -6.27 -7.94 -1.53
N HIS A 153 -6.09 -8.13 -2.85
CA HIS A 153 -7.24 -8.19 -3.77
C HIS A 153 -8.13 -9.39 -3.45
N GLY A 154 -7.54 -10.60 -3.37
CA GLY A 154 -8.30 -11.81 -3.05
C GLY A 154 -9.06 -11.71 -1.73
N PHE A 155 -8.38 -11.22 -0.68
CA PHE A 155 -8.97 -11.07 0.64
C PHE A 155 -10.07 -10.00 0.69
N PHE A 156 -9.79 -8.79 0.23
CA PHE A 156 -10.73 -7.68 0.37
C PHE A 156 -11.90 -7.74 -0.61
N ASP A 157 -11.73 -8.35 -1.80
CA ASP A 157 -12.84 -8.63 -2.70
C ASP A 157 -13.79 -9.68 -2.11
N SER A 158 -13.26 -10.73 -1.45
CA SER A 158 -14.07 -11.72 -0.72
C SER A 158 -14.73 -11.11 0.51
N LEU A 159 -13.98 -10.38 1.34
CA LEU A 159 -14.55 -9.71 2.52
C LEU A 159 -15.70 -8.77 2.16
N ARG A 160 -15.62 -8.08 1.02
CA ARG A 160 -16.72 -7.21 0.55
C ARG A 160 -18.03 -7.99 0.47
N THR A 161 -18.02 -9.19 -0.10
CA THR A 161 -19.24 -10.01 -0.25
C THR A 161 -19.77 -10.55 1.07
N GLU A 162 -18.92 -10.63 2.11
CA GLU A 162 -19.34 -11.07 3.44
C GLU A 162 -20.01 -9.95 4.26
N VAL A 163 -19.64 -8.68 4.01
CA VAL A 163 -20.01 -7.55 4.89
C VAL A 163 -20.90 -6.49 4.22
N GLU A 164 -21.14 -6.58 2.91
CA GLU A 164 -21.91 -5.57 2.18
C GLU A 164 -23.37 -5.49 2.66
N ASP A 165 -23.99 -6.61 2.99
CA ASP A 165 -25.36 -6.63 3.52
C ASP A 165 -25.46 -6.00 4.92
N GLU A 166 -24.34 -5.92 5.65
CA GLU A 166 -24.24 -5.22 6.92
C GLU A 166 -23.94 -3.72 6.74
N GLY A 167 -23.82 -3.27 5.49
CA GLY A 167 -23.55 -1.88 5.13
C GLY A 167 -22.07 -1.47 5.23
N VAL A 168 -21.14 -2.41 5.40
CA VAL A 168 -19.70 -2.13 5.42
C VAL A 168 -19.14 -2.11 3.99
N GLY A 169 -18.58 -0.97 3.59
CA GLY A 169 -17.93 -0.83 2.30
C GLY A 169 -16.50 -1.34 2.30
N VAL A 170 -16.00 -1.71 1.11
CA VAL A 170 -14.57 -2.04 0.89
C VAL A 170 -14.07 -1.34 -0.37
N LEU A 171 -13.04 -0.50 -0.22
CA LEU A 171 -12.37 0.22 -1.30
C LEU A 171 -10.94 -0.32 -1.48
N LEU A 172 -10.66 -0.94 -2.62
CA LEU A 172 -9.31 -1.25 -3.06
C LEU A 172 -8.69 -0.07 -3.81
N VAL A 173 -7.50 0.36 -3.39
CA VAL A 173 -6.77 1.48 -4.02
C VAL A 173 -5.53 0.94 -4.71
N CYS A 174 -5.41 1.19 -6.00
CA CYS A 174 -4.30 0.73 -6.84
C CYS A 174 -3.54 1.93 -7.43
N PRO A 175 -2.66 2.56 -6.65
CA PRO A 175 -1.80 3.61 -7.18
C PRO A 175 -0.73 3.00 -8.09
N SER A 176 -0.25 3.81 -9.04
CA SER A 176 0.96 3.50 -9.79
C SER A 176 2.20 3.95 -8.99
N PHE A 177 2.99 4.83 -9.57
CA PHE A 177 4.17 5.36 -8.90
C PHE A 177 3.82 6.61 -8.10
N ILE A 178 4.10 6.58 -6.79
CA ILE A 178 3.94 7.73 -5.88
C ILE A 178 5.33 8.20 -5.48
N ALA A 179 5.54 9.51 -5.40
CA ALA A 179 6.80 10.12 -4.94
C ALA A 179 6.93 10.02 -3.41
N THR A 180 7.08 8.77 -2.89
CA THR A 180 7.29 8.49 -1.47
C THR A 180 8.66 7.87 -1.22
N GLY A 181 9.09 7.83 0.03
CA GLY A 181 10.34 7.16 0.44
C GLY A 181 10.31 5.63 0.37
N ILE A 182 9.16 5.00 0.09
CA ILE A 182 8.97 3.55 0.11
C ILE A 182 9.94 2.79 -0.81
N ASP A 183 10.30 3.40 -1.93
CA ASP A 183 11.22 2.77 -2.88
C ASP A 183 12.68 2.86 -2.45
N ARG A 184 13.05 3.90 -1.70
CA ARG A 184 14.39 4.04 -1.10
C ARG A 184 14.57 3.05 0.06
N ALA A 185 13.48 2.76 0.78
CA ALA A 185 13.44 1.79 1.86
C ALA A 185 13.06 0.38 1.39
N ALA A 186 13.00 0.13 0.07
CA ALA A 186 12.66 -1.20 -0.45
C ALA A 186 13.70 -2.23 0.01
N LEU A 187 13.24 -3.39 0.49
CA LEU A 187 14.13 -4.48 0.90
C LEU A 187 14.77 -5.14 -0.32
N GLY A 188 16.05 -5.37 -0.25
CA GLY A 188 16.82 -6.19 -1.18
C GLY A 188 16.70 -7.67 -0.87
N ALA A 189 17.61 -8.46 -1.46
CA ALA A 189 17.65 -9.92 -1.33
C ALA A 189 17.85 -10.41 0.10
N ASP A 190 18.65 -9.70 0.88
CA ASP A 190 19.06 -10.01 2.26
C ASP A 190 18.26 -9.24 3.33
N GLY A 191 17.22 -8.52 2.92
CA GLY A 191 16.40 -7.71 3.82
C GLY A 191 16.99 -6.34 4.19
N ARG A 192 18.17 -5.99 3.68
CA ARG A 192 18.73 -4.63 3.74
C ARG A 192 18.11 -3.75 2.65
N PRO A 193 18.27 -2.42 2.68
CA PRO A 193 17.82 -1.57 1.59
C PRO A 193 18.41 -1.99 0.25
N ALA A 194 17.58 -2.07 -0.79
CA ALA A 194 17.99 -2.49 -2.12
C ALA A 194 19.00 -1.50 -2.72
N ALA A 195 20.15 -2.00 -3.16
CA ALA A 195 21.23 -1.20 -3.72
C ALA A 195 20.89 -0.58 -5.09
N GLN A 196 19.97 -1.20 -5.84
CA GLN A 196 19.64 -0.75 -7.19
C GLN A 196 18.61 0.38 -7.18
N PRO A 197 18.83 1.48 -7.93
CA PRO A 197 17.87 2.55 -8.07
C PRO A 197 16.60 2.04 -8.79
N ARG A 198 15.45 2.64 -8.49
CA ARG A 198 14.20 2.34 -9.16
C ARG A 198 14.15 3.01 -10.52
N GLN A 199 13.81 2.26 -11.56
CA GLN A 199 13.29 2.85 -12.80
C GLN A 199 11.78 3.01 -12.70
N THR A 200 11.29 4.21 -12.96
CA THR A 200 9.86 4.51 -13.00
C THR A 200 9.38 4.52 -14.43
N THR A 201 8.30 3.78 -14.71
CA THR A 201 7.64 3.83 -16.01
C THR A 201 6.44 4.79 -15.91
N GLY A 202 6.56 5.98 -16.48
CA GLY A 202 5.54 7.01 -16.43
C GLY A 202 5.75 8.05 -15.31
N GLY A 203 4.86 9.04 -15.24
CA GLY A 203 4.91 10.09 -14.23
C GLY A 203 4.63 9.56 -12.82
N GLN A 204 5.26 10.20 -11.82
CA GLN A 204 4.98 9.97 -10.41
C GLN A 204 3.84 10.89 -9.95
N ALA A 205 2.88 10.34 -9.22
CA ALA A 205 1.88 11.14 -8.52
C ALA A 205 2.44 11.65 -7.18
N THR A 206 1.97 12.79 -6.72
CA THR A 206 2.30 13.24 -5.36
C THR A 206 1.47 12.48 -4.33
N PRO A 207 1.98 12.28 -3.11
CA PRO A 207 1.21 11.67 -2.03
C PRO A 207 -0.13 12.38 -1.77
N GLU A 208 -0.14 13.71 -1.85
CA GLU A 208 -1.30 14.56 -1.61
C GLU A 208 -2.39 14.33 -2.67
N ALA A 209 -2.02 14.24 -3.95
CA ALA A 209 -2.95 13.95 -5.03
C ALA A 209 -3.60 12.56 -4.89
N VAL A 210 -2.80 11.57 -4.47
CA VAL A 210 -3.32 10.22 -4.21
C VAL A 210 -4.24 10.21 -2.98
N ALA A 211 -3.85 10.87 -1.89
CA ALA A 211 -4.64 10.96 -0.67
C ALA A 211 -5.98 11.67 -0.90
N GLY A 212 -5.98 12.77 -1.64
CA GLY A 212 -7.22 13.48 -2.03
C GLY A 212 -8.15 12.59 -2.87
N ALA A 213 -7.60 11.83 -3.83
CA ALA A 213 -8.38 10.89 -4.62
C ALA A 213 -8.96 9.74 -3.78
N ILE A 214 -8.23 9.26 -2.76
CA ILE A 214 -8.71 8.23 -1.82
C ILE A 214 -9.88 8.78 -0.99
N VAL A 215 -9.76 9.98 -0.42
CA VAL A 215 -10.85 10.62 0.34
C VAL A 215 -12.10 10.78 -0.53
N GLN A 216 -11.94 11.22 -1.78
CA GLN A 216 -13.06 11.36 -2.70
C GLN A 216 -13.70 10.00 -3.06
N ALA A 217 -12.88 8.97 -3.31
CA ALA A 217 -13.36 7.62 -3.60
C ALA A 217 -14.11 7.01 -2.40
N ALA A 218 -13.58 7.24 -1.18
CA ALA A 218 -14.23 6.81 0.06
C ALA A 218 -15.61 7.44 0.23
N ARG A 219 -15.74 8.75 -0.03
CA ARG A 219 -17.03 9.45 0.03
C ARG A 219 -18.05 8.99 -1.02
N SER A 220 -17.58 8.54 -2.16
CA SER A 220 -18.45 8.12 -3.29
C SER A 220 -18.80 6.62 -3.28
N GLY A 221 -18.38 5.86 -2.27
CA GLY A 221 -18.68 4.43 -2.16
C GLY A 221 -18.07 3.57 -3.27
N ARG A 222 -16.98 4.01 -3.91
CA ARG A 222 -16.34 3.24 -4.99
C ARG A 222 -15.69 1.98 -4.45
N PRO A 223 -15.84 0.82 -5.10
CA PRO A 223 -15.18 -0.42 -4.67
C PRO A 223 -13.71 -0.48 -5.12
N LEU A 224 -13.32 0.28 -6.14
CA LEU A 224 -11.97 0.25 -6.73
C LEU A 224 -11.55 1.64 -7.19
N LEU A 225 -10.33 2.04 -6.83
CA LEU A 225 -9.67 3.26 -7.30
C LEU A 225 -8.38 2.92 -8.07
N LEU A 226 -8.42 3.04 -9.40
CA LEU A 226 -7.26 3.02 -10.29
C LEU A 226 -6.80 4.47 -10.50
N HIS A 227 -5.85 4.94 -9.69
CA HIS A 227 -5.53 6.37 -9.57
C HIS A 227 -4.97 7.00 -10.85
N SER A 228 -4.25 6.25 -11.70
CA SER A 228 -3.61 6.80 -12.91
C SER A 228 -4.13 6.20 -14.21
N ARG A 229 -3.91 6.90 -15.33
CA ARG A 229 -4.18 6.36 -16.67
C ARG A 229 -3.38 5.07 -16.92
N THR A 230 -2.12 5.03 -16.44
CA THR A 230 -1.26 3.84 -16.53
C THR A 230 -1.86 2.67 -15.74
N ALA A 231 -2.36 2.89 -14.52
CA ALA A 231 -3.02 1.85 -13.73
C ALA A 231 -4.27 1.31 -14.44
N ARG A 232 -5.10 2.20 -15.02
CA ARG A 232 -6.32 1.81 -15.78
C ARG A 232 -5.97 0.98 -17.02
N LEU A 233 -4.98 1.42 -17.79
CA LEU A 233 -4.53 0.68 -18.96
C LEU A 233 -3.95 -0.69 -18.59
N ALA A 234 -3.09 -0.75 -17.57
CA ALA A 234 -2.53 -2.01 -17.05
C ALA A 234 -3.64 -2.96 -16.57
N TRP A 235 -4.66 -2.44 -15.88
CA TRP A 235 -5.81 -3.22 -15.41
C TRP A 235 -6.55 -3.93 -16.56
N TRP A 236 -6.82 -3.25 -17.65
CA TRP A 236 -7.45 -3.85 -18.82
C TRP A 236 -6.53 -4.79 -19.56
N LEU A 237 -5.27 -4.39 -19.78
CA LEU A 237 -4.31 -5.22 -20.54
C LEU A 237 -3.98 -6.53 -19.83
N THR A 238 -3.88 -6.53 -18.49
CA THR A 238 -3.61 -7.76 -17.74
C THR A 238 -4.78 -8.74 -17.76
N ARG A 239 -6.00 -8.28 -17.98
CA ARG A 239 -7.21 -9.11 -18.05
C ARG A 239 -7.46 -9.64 -19.47
N LEU A 240 -7.28 -8.78 -20.47
CA LEU A 240 -7.59 -9.14 -21.86
C LEU A 240 -6.42 -9.84 -22.57
N TRP A 241 -5.19 -9.44 -22.26
CA TRP A 241 -3.97 -9.97 -22.91
C TRP A 241 -2.82 -10.19 -21.92
N PRO A 242 -2.98 -11.07 -20.91
CA PRO A 242 -2.02 -11.22 -19.82
C PRO A 242 -0.61 -11.59 -20.31
N ALA A 243 -0.50 -12.51 -21.28
CA ALA A 243 0.78 -12.93 -21.83
C ALA A 243 1.51 -11.79 -22.58
N ARG A 244 0.78 -10.98 -23.35
CA ARG A 244 1.36 -9.83 -24.06
C ARG A 244 1.82 -8.75 -23.08
N TYR A 245 1.01 -8.47 -22.05
CA TYR A 245 1.41 -7.53 -21.00
C TYR A 245 2.68 -7.99 -20.30
N ALA A 246 2.75 -9.26 -19.88
CA ALA A 246 3.91 -9.83 -19.21
C ALA A 246 5.18 -9.74 -20.10
N ALA A 247 5.08 -10.04 -21.40
CA ALA A 247 6.18 -9.95 -22.35
C ALA A 247 6.70 -8.51 -22.49
N VAL A 248 5.80 -7.52 -22.59
CA VAL A 248 6.16 -6.09 -22.68
C VAL A 248 6.85 -5.63 -21.39
N MET A 249 6.31 -5.98 -20.22
CA MET A 249 6.90 -5.61 -18.94
C MET A 249 8.26 -6.29 -18.72
N LYS A 250 8.38 -7.56 -19.07
CA LYS A 250 9.67 -8.27 -19.06
C LYS A 250 10.72 -7.55 -19.90
N ARG A 251 10.38 -7.17 -21.13
CA ARG A 251 11.32 -6.46 -22.04
C ARG A 251 11.73 -5.11 -21.47
N ARG A 252 10.80 -4.35 -20.89
CA ARG A 252 11.07 -3.00 -20.33
C ARG A 252 11.91 -3.04 -19.06
N LEU A 253 11.67 -4.01 -18.19
CA LEU A 253 12.29 -4.07 -16.86
C LEU A 253 13.51 -5.01 -16.81
N ARG A 254 13.79 -5.73 -17.91
CA ARG A 254 14.88 -6.73 -17.94
C ARG A 254 16.24 -6.12 -17.67
N ALA A 255 16.49 -4.94 -18.22
CA ALA A 255 17.78 -4.25 -18.05
C ALA A 255 18.12 -3.95 -16.59
N ASP A 256 17.10 -3.71 -15.75
CA ASP A 256 17.27 -3.36 -14.33
C ASP A 256 17.81 -4.50 -13.48
N PHE A 257 17.55 -5.75 -13.89
CA PHE A 257 17.85 -6.94 -13.09
C PHE A 257 18.77 -7.94 -13.79
N LEU A 258 18.76 -8.00 -15.12
CA LEU A 258 19.46 -9.06 -15.86
C LEU A 258 20.67 -8.53 -16.65
N GLY A 259 21.01 -7.24 -16.50
CA GLY A 259 22.04 -6.58 -17.29
C GLY A 259 21.66 -6.43 -18.77
N THR A 260 22.32 -5.56 -19.49
CA THR A 260 22.33 -5.59 -20.95
C THR A 260 22.98 -6.92 -21.37
N ALA A 261 22.29 -7.72 -22.20
CA ALA A 261 22.88 -8.93 -22.75
C ALA A 261 24.29 -8.63 -23.27
N PRO A 262 25.31 -9.50 -23.03
CA PRO A 262 26.65 -9.28 -23.51
C PRO A 262 26.56 -9.02 -25.02
N GLN A 263 27.11 -7.92 -25.48
CA GLN A 263 27.29 -7.66 -26.90
C GLN A 263 28.05 -8.86 -27.47
N LYS A 264 27.42 -9.60 -28.40
CA LYS A 264 28.13 -10.58 -29.19
C LYS A 264 29.29 -9.85 -29.86
N HIS A 265 30.50 -10.11 -29.39
CA HIS A 265 31.71 -9.76 -30.13
C HIS A 265 31.55 -10.37 -31.51
N LYS A 266 31.41 -9.54 -32.53
CA LYS A 266 31.66 -9.95 -33.92
C LYS A 266 33.13 -10.31 -33.94
N GLU A 267 33.43 -11.59 -33.92
CA GLU A 267 34.74 -12.07 -34.35
C GLU A 267 34.91 -11.64 -35.80
N THR A 268 35.77 -10.70 -36.01
CA THR A 268 36.28 -10.31 -37.30
C THR A 268 37.30 -11.39 -37.62
N SER A 269 36.86 -12.37 -38.42
CA SER A 269 37.79 -13.29 -39.10
C SER A 269 38.57 -12.50 -40.13
N ALA A 270 39.89 -12.39 -39.90
CA ALA A 270 40.87 -12.07 -40.89
C ALA A 270 41.32 -13.35 -41.59
#